data_b6a2252ef8c1fe9be2c049aee0fd5e01
#
_entry.id   b6a2252ef8c1fe9be2c049aee0fd5e01
#
_cell.length_a   1.000
_cell.length_b   1.000
_cell.length_c   1.000
_cell.angle_alpha   90.00
_cell.angle_beta   90.00
_cell.angle_gamma   90.00
#
_symmetry.space_group_name_H-M   'P 1'
#
loop_
_entity.id
_entity.type
_entity.pdbx_description
1 polymer ?
#
loop_
_entity_poly.entity_id
_entity_poly.type
_entity_poly.pdbx_seq_one_letter_code
_entity_poly.pdbx_strand_id
1 'polypeptide(L)'
;IHLAVEGSTGGTTLGLHLAADVINSGKRVLWASVEMPDPARFSQLFQHLSLVESSRFHAMNFGGKFDRAIDALLEAANSLPSVGLIVMDDWCPSSGRIPAERLNHIERVAAECPMTATVLLISKGSVDASGSSEDPIVARAADAMAKKGYQIWRLWRGTNGAKRVLVRGESPTDVVIEDSGFVA
;
A
#
# COMPACT_ATOMS: atom_id res chain seq x y z
N ILE A 1 2.91 -6.25 4.52
CA ILE A 1 2.17 -6.60 3.30
C ILE A 1 2.85 -5.92 2.11
N HIS A 2 3.05 -6.65 1.01
CA HIS A 2 3.43 -6.09 -0.28
C HIS A 2 2.29 -6.33 -1.28
N LEU A 3 1.55 -5.28 -1.62
CA LEU A 3 0.45 -5.28 -2.57
C LEU A 3 0.98 -4.97 -3.98
N ALA A 4 0.96 -5.97 -4.84
CA ALA A 4 1.24 -5.82 -6.27
C ALA A 4 -0.07 -5.53 -7.02
N VAL A 5 -0.11 -4.48 -7.82
CA VAL A 5 -1.32 -4.05 -8.51
C VAL A 5 -1.13 -4.02 -10.03
N GLU A 6 -2.14 -4.43 -10.75
CA GLU A 6 -2.26 -4.10 -12.17
C GLU A 6 -2.48 -2.59 -12.31
N GLY A 7 -1.88 -1.96 -13.32
CA GLY A 7 -1.99 -0.51 -13.52
C GLY A 7 -3.44 -0.02 -13.53
N SER A 8 -3.72 1.05 -12.80
CA SER A 8 -5.04 1.69 -12.71
C SER A 8 -6.17 0.79 -12.18
N THR A 9 -5.86 -0.16 -11.30
CA THR A 9 -6.87 -1.06 -10.69
C THR A 9 -7.34 -0.63 -9.31
N GLY A 10 -6.78 0.46 -8.77
CA GLY A 10 -7.21 1.03 -7.49
C GLY A 10 -6.35 0.64 -6.30
N GLY A 11 -5.05 0.36 -6.49
CA GLY A 11 -4.13 0.06 -5.37
C GLY A 11 -4.10 1.16 -4.31
N THR A 12 -3.91 2.41 -4.73
CA THR A 12 -4.00 3.59 -3.86
C THR A 12 -5.37 3.69 -3.16
N THR A 13 -6.47 3.41 -3.90
CA THR A 13 -7.82 3.38 -3.33
C THR A 13 -7.96 2.32 -2.22
N LEU A 14 -7.41 1.12 -2.43
CA LEU A 14 -7.41 0.07 -1.40
C LEU A 14 -6.58 0.50 -0.18
N GLY A 15 -5.42 1.11 -0.41
CA GLY A 15 -4.60 1.67 0.66
C GLY A 15 -5.33 2.74 1.47
N LEU A 16 -6.04 3.67 0.80
CA LEU A 16 -6.85 4.70 1.45
C LEU A 16 -8.05 4.12 2.22
N HIS A 17 -8.71 3.11 1.66
CA HIS A 17 -9.81 2.42 2.34
C HIS A 17 -9.32 1.80 3.65
N LEU A 18 -8.23 1.04 3.62
CA LEU A 18 -7.60 0.48 4.82
C LEU A 18 -7.12 1.57 5.80
N ALA A 19 -6.65 2.71 5.29
CA ALA A 19 -6.27 3.85 6.10
C ALA A 19 -7.46 4.45 6.84
N ALA A 20 -8.61 4.61 6.17
CA ALA A 20 -9.83 5.10 6.78
C ALA A 20 -10.32 4.15 7.90
N ASP A 21 -10.28 2.84 7.69
CA ASP A 21 -10.64 1.84 8.70
C ASP A 21 -9.73 1.91 9.94
N VAL A 22 -8.42 2.04 9.72
CA VAL A 22 -7.44 2.18 10.80
C VAL A 22 -7.68 3.46 11.60
N ILE A 23 -7.97 4.58 10.94
CA ILE A 23 -8.29 5.85 11.58
C ILE A 23 -9.60 5.74 12.38
N ASN A 24 -10.61 5.12 11.82
CA ASN A 24 -11.90 4.87 12.49
C ASN A 24 -11.72 4.01 13.76
N SER A 25 -10.73 3.10 13.77
CA SER A 25 -10.34 2.33 14.96
C SER A 25 -9.55 3.14 16.03
N GLY A 26 -9.35 4.45 15.82
CA GLY A 26 -8.67 5.35 16.74
C GLY A 26 -7.15 5.43 16.56
N LYS A 27 -6.58 4.75 15.57
CA LYS A 27 -5.14 4.72 15.31
C LYS A 27 -4.72 5.77 14.28
N ARG A 28 -3.42 5.99 14.14
CA ARG A 28 -2.80 6.89 13.15
C ARG A 28 -2.30 6.12 11.94
N VAL A 29 -2.33 6.80 10.81
CA VAL A 29 -1.78 6.33 9.54
C VAL A 29 -0.66 7.25 9.10
N LEU A 30 0.46 6.67 8.70
CA LEU A 30 1.54 7.36 8.01
C LEU A 30 1.48 6.94 6.54
N TRP A 31 1.36 7.91 5.64
CA TRP A 31 1.31 7.71 4.21
C TRP A 31 2.51 8.36 3.54
N ALA A 32 3.32 7.58 2.86
CA ALA A 32 4.46 8.06 2.08
C ALA A 32 4.26 7.69 0.60
N SER A 33 4.37 8.64 -0.30
CA SER A 33 4.18 8.42 -1.75
C SER A 33 5.02 9.37 -2.58
N VAL A 34 5.26 9.03 -3.85
CA VAL A 34 5.87 9.94 -4.82
C VAL A 34 4.89 11.05 -5.18
N GLU A 35 3.64 10.68 -5.40
CA GLU A 35 2.52 11.60 -5.68
C GLU A 35 1.45 11.42 -4.60
N MET A 36 0.86 12.54 -4.15
CA MET A 36 -0.24 12.47 -3.20
C MET A 36 -1.46 11.78 -3.85
N PRO A 37 -2.25 11.04 -3.07
CA PRO A 37 -3.49 10.48 -3.57
C PRO A 37 -4.41 11.54 -4.18
N ASP A 38 -5.21 11.14 -5.17
CA ASP A 38 -6.21 12.01 -5.78
C ASP A 38 -7.13 12.63 -4.71
N PRO A 39 -7.27 13.98 -4.65
CA PRO A 39 -8.01 14.66 -3.60
C PRO A 39 -9.50 14.31 -3.59
N ALA A 40 -10.12 14.08 -4.77
CA ALA A 40 -11.52 13.73 -4.85
C ALA A 40 -11.74 12.32 -4.28
N ARG A 41 -10.86 11.37 -4.64
CA ARG A 41 -10.92 10.02 -4.11
C ARG A 41 -10.62 9.95 -2.61
N PHE A 42 -9.65 10.72 -2.16
CA PHE A 42 -9.39 10.87 -0.72
C PHE A 42 -10.63 11.37 0.02
N SER A 43 -11.26 12.44 -0.48
CA SER A 43 -12.46 13.02 0.14
C SER A 43 -13.65 12.03 0.18
N GLN A 44 -13.86 11.25 -0.89
CA GLN A 44 -14.89 10.22 -0.93
C GLN A 44 -14.71 9.18 0.18
N LEU A 45 -13.50 8.66 0.33
CA LEU A 45 -13.20 7.60 1.30
C LEU A 45 -13.18 8.09 2.74
N PHE A 46 -12.86 9.37 2.96
CA PHE A 46 -12.74 9.96 4.29
C PHE A 46 -13.97 10.78 4.72
N GLN A 47 -15.02 10.88 3.87
CA GLN A 47 -16.19 11.70 4.14
C GLN A 47 -16.97 11.35 5.43
N HIS A 48 -16.84 10.09 5.88
CA HIS A 48 -17.50 9.62 7.10
C HIS A 48 -16.68 9.91 8.38
N LEU A 49 -15.45 10.36 8.25
CA LEU A 49 -14.57 10.70 9.36
C LEU A 49 -14.75 12.18 9.75
N SER A 50 -14.75 12.45 11.04
CA SER A 50 -14.69 13.81 11.56
C SER A 50 -13.32 14.46 11.26
N LEU A 51 -13.24 15.80 11.40
CA LEU A 51 -11.95 16.51 11.26
C LEU A 51 -10.90 16.01 12.25
N VAL A 52 -11.30 15.67 13.47
CA VAL A 52 -10.40 15.13 14.50
C VAL A 52 -9.87 13.75 14.10
N GLU A 53 -10.73 12.89 13.56
CA GLU A 53 -10.29 11.58 13.04
C GLU A 53 -9.40 11.74 11.82
N SER A 54 -9.79 12.55 10.84
CA SER A 54 -8.99 12.81 9.64
C SER A 54 -7.61 13.39 9.95
N SER A 55 -7.43 14.13 11.07
CA SER A 55 -6.13 14.63 11.51
C SER A 55 -5.14 13.54 11.92
N ARG A 56 -5.58 12.27 12.01
CA ARG A 56 -4.72 11.11 12.25
C ARG A 56 -4.06 10.57 10.98
N PHE A 57 -4.41 11.11 9.82
CA PHE A 57 -3.74 10.81 8.55
C PHE A 57 -2.57 11.77 8.36
N HIS A 58 -1.36 11.24 8.35
CA HIS A 58 -0.12 12.00 8.17
C HIS A 58 0.51 11.59 6.84
N ALA A 59 0.57 12.51 5.88
CA ALA A 59 1.13 12.26 4.57
C ALA A 59 2.47 12.96 4.36
N MET A 60 3.38 12.27 3.67
CA MET A 60 4.66 12.83 3.24
C MET A 60 4.95 12.43 1.80
N ASN A 61 5.64 13.32 1.07
CA ASN A 61 6.15 13.03 -0.26
C ASN A 61 7.60 12.57 -0.16
N PHE A 62 7.96 11.45 -0.81
CA PHE A 62 9.34 10.99 -0.89
C PHE A 62 10.01 11.22 -2.26
N GLY A 63 9.47 12.17 -3.03
CA GLY A 63 10.09 12.61 -4.27
C GLY A 63 11.50 13.17 -4.04
N GLY A 64 12.51 12.52 -4.60
CA GLY A 64 13.89 12.97 -4.56
C GLY A 64 14.83 12.09 -3.74
N LYS A 65 14.80 12.13 -2.42
CA LYS A 65 15.72 11.36 -1.55
C LYS A 65 14.96 10.34 -0.73
N PHE A 66 14.88 9.13 -1.25
CA PHE A 66 14.16 8.02 -0.62
C PHE A 66 14.70 7.68 0.77
N ASP A 67 16.03 7.70 0.95
CA ASP A 67 16.71 7.48 2.22
C ASP A 67 16.21 8.42 3.33
N ARG A 68 16.17 9.72 3.03
CA ARG A 68 15.68 10.74 3.98
C ARG A 68 14.19 10.60 4.30
N ALA A 69 13.40 10.18 3.32
CA ALA A 69 11.99 9.92 3.54
C ALA A 69 11.79 8.72 4.48
N ILE A 70 12.62 7.68 4.36
CA ILE A 70 12.60 6.54 5.28
C ILE A 70 12.98 6.99 6.69
N ASP A 71 14.03 7.80 6.86
CA ASP A 71 14.41 8.32 8.18
C ASP A 71 13.27 9.12 8.82
N ALA A 72 12.67 10.05 8.09
CA ALA A 72 11.54 10.85 8.57
C ALA A 72 10.30 9.99 8.88
N LEU A 73 10.04 8.96 8.07
CA LEU A 73 8.94 8.03 8.27
C LEU A 73 9.12 7.24 9.57
N LEU A 74 10.32 6.71 9.81
CA LEU A 74 10.64 5.96 11.03
C LEU A 74 10.64 6.85 12.27
N GLU A 75 11.16 8.08 12.17
CA GLU A 75 11.08 9.07 13.25
C GLU A 75 9.62 9.35 13.61
N ALA A 76 8.76 9.63 12.61
CA ALA A 76 7.33 9.85 12.83
C ALA A 76 6.65 8.61 13.42
N ALA A 77 6.97 7.42 12.92
CA ALA A 77 6.37 6.16 13.36
C ALA A 77 6.67 5.87 14.84
N ASN A 78 7.88 6.21 15.31
CA ASN A 78 8.30 5.96 16.68
C ASN A 78 7.97 7.12 17.65
N SER A 79 7.70 8.32 17.12
CA SER A 79 7.35 9.50 17.94
C SER A 79 5.86 9.68 18.13
N LEU A 80 5.04 9.34 17.12
CA LEU A 80 3.59 9.49 17.18
C LEU A 80 2.94 8.31 17.94
N PRO A 81 2.01 8.59 18.87
CA PRO A 81 1.32 7.53 19.58
C PRO A 81 0.35 6.78 18.66
N SER A 82 0.20 5.47 18.90
CA SER A 82 -0.83 4.63 18.28
C SER A 82 -0.78 4.58 16.75
N VAL A 83 0.39 4.55 16.14
CA VAL A 83 0.52 4.29 14.72
C VAL A 83 0.08 2.85 14.44
N GLY A 84 -0.91 2.68 13.56
CA GLY A 84 -1.50 1.38 13.21
C GLY A 84 -1.22 0.95 11.78
N LEU A 85 -0.94 1.90 10.88
CA LEU A 85 -0.66 1.60 9.48
C LEU A 85 0.40 2.56 8.94
N ILE A 86 1.35 1.99 8.22
CA ILE A 86 2.36 2.72 7.44
C ILE A 86 2.17 2.30 5.99
N VAL A 87 1.80 3.23 5.13
CA VAL A 87 1.64 2.98 3.68
C VAL A 87 2.78 3.62 2.93
N MET A 88 3.38 2.86 2.02
CA MET A 88 4.33 3.39 1.05
C MET A 88 3.80 3.10 -0.35
N ASP A 89 3.20 4.11 -0.97
CA ASP A 89 2.56 4.00 -2.28
C ASP A 89 3.57 4.33 -3.39
N ASP A 90 3.62 3.49 -4.42
CA ASP A 90 4.63 3.52 -5.49
C ASP A 90 6.09 3.50 -4.94
N TRP A 91 6.32 2.67 -3.91
CA TRP A 91 7.61 2.60 -3.22
C TRP A 91 8.80 2.19 -4.10
N CYS A 92 8.57 1.57 -5.25
CA CYS A 92 9.62 1.15 -6.16
C CYS A 92 9.29 1.53 -7.62
N PRO A 93 10.31 1.59 -8.50
CA PRO A 93 10.09 1.86 -9.92
C PRO A 93 9.09 0.89 -10.54
N SER A 94 8.24 1.37 -11.45
CA SER A 94 7.23 0.55 -12.14
C SER A 94 7.84 -0.45 -13.15
N SER A 95 9.10 -0.26 -13.55
CA SER A 95 9.84 -1.12 -14.49
C SER A 95 11.32 -1.22 -14.11
N GLY A 96 12.04 -2.15 -14.72
CA GLY A 96 13.45 -2.37 -14.46
C GLY A 96 13.72 -3.04 -13.11
N ARG A 97 14.99 -3.16 -12.73
CA ARG A 97 15.40 -3.78 -11.46
C ARG A 97 15.18 -2.81 -10.30
N ILE A 98 14.67 -3.30 -9.17
CA ILE A 98 14.65 -2.52 -7.93
C ILE A 98 16.08 -2.44 -7.39
N PRO A 99 16.59 -1.23 -7.10
CA PRO A 99 17.92 -1.07 -6.49
C PRO A 99 17.99 -1.82 -5.15
N ALA A 100 19.13 -2.49 -4.90
CA ALA A 100 19.34 -3.24 -3.65
C ALA A 100 19.22 -2.33 -2.42
N GLU A 101 19.72 -1.10 -2.51
CA GLU A 101 19.62 -0.10 -1.46
C GLU A 101 18.14 0.17 -1.07
N ARG A 102 17.24 0.25 -2.07
CA ARG A 102 15.81 0.45 -1.80
C ARG A 102 15.20 -0.75 -1.06
N LEU A 103 15.60 -1.98 -1.40
CA LEU A 103 15.18 -3.18 -0.67
C LEU A 103 15.70 -3.18 0.77
N ASN A 104 16.91 -2.68 1.02
CA ASN A 104 17.47 -2.55 2.36
C ASN A 104 16.69 -1.52 3.19
N HIS A 105 16.30 -0.40 2.59
CA HIS A 105 15.45 0.59 3.27
C HIS A 105 14.09 0.04 3.66
N ILE A 106 13.46 -0.77 2.80
CA ILE A 106 12.18 -1.41 3.12
C ILE A 106 12.33 -2.45 4.23
N GLU A 107 13.42 -3.21 4.23
CA GLU A 107 13.75 -4.12 5.34
C GLU A 107 13.91 -3.35 6.66
N ARG A 108 14.59 -2.23 6.61
CA ARG A 108 14.76 -1.34 7.76
C ARG A 108 13.40 -0.82 8.28
N VAL A 109 12.47 -0.42 7.40
CA VAL A 109 11.12 -0.01 7.80
C VAL A 109 10.41 -1.14 8.55
N ALA A 110 10.48 -2.37 8.04
CA ALA A 110 9.85 -3.52 8.70
C ALA A 110 10.47 -3.85 10.06
N ALA A 111 11.79 -3.64 10.20
CA ALA A 111 12.53 -3.96 11.43
C ALA A 111 12.39 -2.89 12.53
N GLU A 112 12.32 -1.60 12.14
CA GLU A 112 12.41 -0.47 13.07
C GLU A 112 11.04 0.20 13.35
N CYS A 113 9.97 -0.12 12.58
CA CYS A 113 8.65 0.40 12.87
C CYS A 113 8.04 -0.23 14.13
N PRO A 114 7.09 0.45 14.81
CA PRO A 114 6.40 -0.12 15.95
C PRO A 114 5.73 -1.44 15.60
N MET A 115 5.85 -2.46 16.45
CA MET A 115 5.23 -3.79 16.24
C MET A 115 3.70 -3.74 16.13
N THR A 116 3.08 -2.66 16.59
CA THR A 116 1.63 -2.44 16.47
C THR A 116 1.22 -1.91 15.10
N ALA A 117 2.17 -1.50 14.26
CA ALA A 117 1.92 -0.94 12.94
C ALA A 117 2.02 -2.03 11.86
N THR A 118 1.04 -2.05 10.98
CA THR A 118 1.13 -2.82 9.72
C THR A 118 1.84 -1.98 8.67
N VAL A 119 2.84 -2.54 8.00
CA VAL A 119 3.48 -1.91 6.83
C VAL A 119 2.81 -2.43 5.56
N LEU A 120 2.25 -1.52 4.76
CA LEU A 120 1.65 -1.76 3.45
C LEU A 120 2.47 -1.09 2.36
N LEU A 121 3.11 -1.88 1.53
CA LEU A 121 3.85 -1.43 0.35
C LEU A 121 2.97 -1.63 -0.87
N ILE A 122 2.73 -0.59 -1.66
CA ILE A 122 1.95 -0.67 -2.90
C ILE A 122 2.90 -0.45 -4.08
N SER A 123 2.85 -1.33 -5.05
CA SER A 123 3.66 -1.20 -6.28
C SER A 123 2.93 -1.77 -7.50
N LYS A 124 3.25 -1.27 -8.68
CA LYS A 124 2.80 -1.89 -9.93
C LYS A 124 3.43 -3.29 -10.06
N GLY A 125 2.59 -4.29 -10.26
CA GLY A 125 3.02 -5.63 -10.65
C GLY A 125 3.37 -5.71 -12.14
N SER A 126 4.10 -6.74 -12.50
CA SER A 126 4.34 -7.10 -13.91
C SER A 126 3.25 -8.05 -14.37
N VAL A 127 2.77 -7.86 -15.60
CA VAL A 127 1.86 -8.84 -16.22
C VAL A 127 2.68 -10.07 -16.63
N ASP A 128 2.23 -11.26 -16.25
CA ASP A 128 2.84 -12.50 -16.74
C ASP A 128 2.43 -12.76 -18.20
N ALA A 129 3.27 -12.30 -19.13
CA ALA A 129 3.04 -12.52 -20.55
C ALA A 129 3.28 -13.98 -21.01
N SER A 130 3.87 -14.82 -20.16
CA SER A 130 4.14 -16.24 -20.48
C SER A 130 2.92 -17.11 -20.25
N GLY A 131 1.94 -16.65 -19.46
CA GLY A 131 0.77 -17.44 -19.06
C GLY A 131 1.12 -18.65 -18.18
N SER A 132 2.33 -18.68 -17.62
CA SER A 132 2.80 -19.79 -16.79
C SER A 132 2.31 -19.70 -15.34
N SER A 133 1.80 -18.55 -14.91
CA SER A 133 1.26 -18.32 -13.58
C SER A 133 -0.27 -18.32 -13.61
N GLU A 134 -0.89 -18.93 -12.60
CA GLU A 134 -2.34 -18.81 -12.37
C GLU A 134 -2.76 -17.37 -12.10
N ASP A 135 -1.86 -16.58 -11.51
CA ASP A 135 -2.08 -15.16 -11.25
C ASP A 135 -1.56 -14.32 -12.41
N PRO A 136 -2.38 -13.43 -13.00
CA PRO A 136 -1.96 -12.60 -14.12
C PRO A 136 -0.94 -11.52 -13.74
N ILE A 137 -0.73 -11.30 -12.42
CA ILE A 137 0.16 -10.27 -11.90
C ILE A 137 1.27 -10.87 -11.05
N VAL A 138 2.51 -10.59 -11.42
CA VAL A 138 3.69 -10.96 -10.66
C VAL A 138 4.14 -9.77 -9.82
N ALA A 139 4.26 -9.99 -8.52
CA ALA A 139 4.78 -8.98 -7.61
C ALA A 139 6.27 -8.74 -7.85
N ARG A 140 6.66 -7.47 -7.85
CA ARG A 140 8.08 -7.10 -8.04
C ARG A 140 8.92 -7.57 -6.86
N ALA A 141 10.04 -8.22 -7.15
CA ALA A 141 10.93 -8.83 -6.15
C ALA A 141 10.19 -9.74 -5.14
N ALA A 142 9.15 -10.47 -5.58
CA ALA A 142 8.30 -11.29 -4.73
C ALA A 142 9.09 -12.18 -3.76
N ASP A 143 10.05 -12.95 -4.27
CA ASP A 143 10.87 -13.86 -3.45
C ASP A 143 11.70 -13.11 -2.39
N ALA A 144 12.28 -11.97 -2.77
CA ALA A 144 13.06 -11.16 -1.85
C ALA A 144 12.18 -10.55 -0.76
N MET A 145 10.97 -10.11 -1.11
CA MET A 145 10.01 -9.55 -0.17
C MET A 145 9.44 -10.62 0.75
N ALA A 146 9.12 -11.80 0.24
CA ALA A 146 8.67 -12.94 1.04
C ALA A 146 9.74 -13.40 2.05
N LYS A 147 11.02 -13.47 1.63
CA LYS A 147 12.16 -13.76 2.52
C LYS A 147 12.34 -12.72 3.63
N LYS A 148 11.91 -11.48 3.42
CA LYS A 148 11.90 -10.39 4.40
C LYS A 148 10.63 -10.38 5.28
N GLY A 149 9.76 -11.41 5.16
CA GLY A 149 8.57 -11.56 5.97
C GLY A 149 7.33 -10.80 5.46
N TYR A 150 7.38 -10.22 4.27
CA TYR A 150 6.21 -9.59 3.68
C TYR A 150 5.25 -10.63 3.10
N GLN A 151 3.97 -10.53 3.46
CA GLN A 151 2.90 -11.23 2.76
C GLN A 151 2.69 -10.56 1.40
N ILE A 152 2.62 -11.36 0.34
CA ILE A 152 2.40 -10.87 -1.02
C ILE A 152 0.91 -10.89 -1.31
N TRP A 153 0.33 -9.71 -1.54
CA TRP A 153 -1.04 -9.54 -2.02
C TRP A 153 -1.02 -9.11 -3.48
N ARG A 154 -2.07 -9.46 -4.22
CA ARG A 154 -2.19 -9.09 -5.63
C ARG A 154 -3.58 -8.54 -5.90
N LEU A 155 -3.66 -7.51 -6.74
CA LEU A 155 -4.92 -6.87 -7.13
C LEU A 155 -4.93 -6.62 -8.63
N TRP A 156 -5.92 -7.16 -9.32
CA TRP A 156 -6.09 -6.96 -10.75
C TRP A 156 -7.56 -6.79 -11.14
N ARG A 157 -7.81 -6.46 -12.43
CA ARG A 157 -9.16 -6.29 -12.94
C ARG A 157 -9.86 -7.63 -13.06
N GLY A 158 -11.09 -7.69 -12.59
CA GLY A 158 -12.01 -8.78 -12.88
C GLY A 158 -12.59 -8.66 -14.30
N THR A 159 -13.44 -9.59 -14.64
CA THR A 159 -14.06 -9.69 -15.97
C THR A 159 -15.02 -8.55 -16.31
N ASN A 160 -15.52 -7.81 -15.32
CA ASN A 160 -16.53 -6.76 -15.48
C ASN A 160 -16.10 -5.44 -14.79
N GLY A 161 -16.01 -4.36 -15.54
CA GLY A 161 -15.92 -2.94 -15.14
C GLY A 161 -15.36 -2.60 -13.75
N ALA A 162 -16.21 -2.51 -12.75
CA ALA A 162 -15.83 -2.17 -11.37
C ALA A 162 -15.28 -3.36 -10.57
N LYS A 163 -15.43 -4.60 -11.06
CA LYS A 163 -14.93 -5.79 -10.35
C LYS A 163 -13.40 -5.86 -10.37
N ARG A 164 -12.87 -6.30 -9.24
CA ARG A 164 -11.44 -6.59 -9.04
C ARG A 164 -11.32 -7.95 -8.38
N VAL A 165 -10.16 -8.56 -8.56
CA VAL A 165 -9.77 -9.78 -7.85
C VAL A 165 -8.63 -9.41 -6.90
N LEU A 166 -8.85 -9.63 -5.62
CA LEU A 166 -7.86 -9.44 -4.57
C LEU A 166 -7.44 -10.81 -4.04
N VAL A 167 -6.15 -11.13 -4.19
CA VAL A 167 -5.57 -12.35 -3.61
C VAL A 167 -4.77 -11.99 -2.37
N ARG A 168 -5.15 -12.60 -1.25
CA ARG A 168 -4.48 -12.53 0.04
C ARG A 168 -4.12 -13.95 0.45
N GLY A 169 -2.86 -14.32 0.28
CA GLY A 169 -2.45 -15.73 0.40
C GLY A 169 -2.81 -16.54 -0.85
N GLU A 170 -3.54 -17.66 -0.71
CA GLU A 170 -3.84 -18.61 -1.80
C GLU A 170 -5.25 -18.43 -2.39
N SER A 171 -6.15 -17.73 -1.70
CA SER A 171 -7.55 -17.64 -2.13
C SER A 171 -7.87 -16.28 -2.77
N PRO A 172 -8.37 -16.27 -4.02
CA PRO A 172 -8.88 -15.07 -4.64
C PRO A 172 -10.22 -14.65 -4.02
N THR A 173 -10.44 -13.36 -3.91
CA THR A 173 -11.70 -12.76 -3.47
C THR A 173 -12.13 -11.73 -4.50
N ASP A 174 -13.34 -11.86 -5.01
CA ASP A 174 -13.95 -10.83 -5.85
C ASP A 174 -14.34 -9.64 -4.98
N VAL A 175 -13.95 -8.44 -5.40
CA VAL A 175 -14.28 -7.19 -4.74
C VAL A 175 -14.74 -6.16 -5.78
N VAL A 176 -15.57 -5.24 -5.38
CA VAL A 176 -16.07 -4.16 -6.24
C VAL A 176 -15.54 -2.83 -5.74
N ILE A 177 -15.12 -1.95 -6.66
CA ILE A 177 -14.76 -0.56 -6.31
C ILE A 177 -16.01 0.29 -6.42
N GLU A 178 -16.38 0.91 -5.30
CA GLU A 178 -17.48 1.86 -5.17
C GLU A 178 -16.95 3.23 -4.66
N ASP A 179 -17.83 4.20 -4.51
CA ASP A 179 -17.49 5.50 -3.93
C ASP A 179 -17.02 5.35 -2.47
N SER A 180 -17.62 4.43 -1.73
CA SER A 180 -17.24 4.08 -0.35
C SER A 180 -15.94 3.30 -0.22
N GLY A 181 -15.32 2.85 -1.31
CA GLY A 181 -14.09 2.06 -1.33
C GLY A 181 -14.28 0.68 -1.94
N PHE A 182 -13.61 -0.32 -1.37
CA PHE A 182 -13.73 -1.71 -1.79
C PHE A 182 -14.80 -2.43 -0.97
N VAL A 183 -15.71 -3.12 -1.66
CA VAL A 183 -16.78 -3.94 -1.09
C VAL A 183 -16.60 -5.38 -1.59
N ALA A 184 -16.78 -6.36 -0.69
CA ALA A 184 -16.71 -7.80 -1.00
C ALA A 184 -18.09 -8.36 -1.36
#